data_839fc1c127374120ccff80297ce65cfb
#
_entry.id   839fc1c127374120ccff80297ce65cfb
#
_cell.length_a   1.000
_cell.length_b   1.000
_cell.length_c   1.000
_cell.angle_alpha   90.00
_cell.angle_beta   90.00
_cell.angle_gamma   90.00
#
_symmetry.space_group_name_H-M   'P 1'
#
loop_
_entity.id
_entity.type
_entity.pdbx_description
1 polymer ?
#
loop_
_entity_poly.entity_id
_entity_poly.type
_entity_poly.pdbx_seq_one_letter_code
_entity_poly.pdbx_strand_id
1 'polypeptide(L)'
;IGMSNLGMMILYNMFNEREDVWCERVFSPWMDLDKIMREEHIPLFALESQEPVKEFDFLGITLGYEMCYTNVLQVLDLSHVSLLAKDRKEDDPIVIGGGACAYNPEPIAEFFDMFYIGEGETVYDALFDAYKANKAAGGSRADFLFAASPDSRNYVPSYTCNLQRRRHPVASFT
;
A
#
# COMPACT_ATOMS: atom_id res chain seq x y z
N ILE A 1 -10.66 -11.17 -14.17
CA ILE A 1 -10.86 -11.44 -12.73
C ILE A 1 -10.68 -10.14 -11.95
N GLY A 2 -9.57 -9.41 -12.09
CA GLY A 2 -9.33 -8.15 -11.36
C GLY A 2 -10.40 -7.09 -11.59
N MET A 3 -10.82 -6.88 -12.82
CA MET A 3 -11.83 -5.87 -13.20
C MET A 3 -13.24 -6.15 -12.65
N SER A 4 -13.50 -7.33 -12.13
CA SER A 4 -14.80 -7.70 -11.53
C SER A 4 -14.74 -7.85 -10.00
N ASN A 5 -13.67 -7.36 -9.38
CA ASN A 5 -13.58 -7.34 -7.91
C ASN A 5 -14.46 -6.23 -7.36
N LEU A 6 -15.57 -6.62 -6.69
CA LEU A 6 -16.55 -5.68 -6.18
C LEU A 6 -15.95 -4.72 -5.12
N GLY A 7 -15.13 -5.21 -4.22
CA GLY A 7 -14.48 -4.38 -3.19
C GLY A 7 -13.61 -3.28 -3.80
N MET A 8 -12.81 -3.62 -4.82
CA MET A 8 -12.02 -2.62 -5.55
C MET A 8 -12.92 -1.58 -6.24
N MET A 9 -14.04 -2.00 -6.85
CA MET A 9 -14.96 -1.07 -7.52
C MET A 9 -15.66 -0.14 -6.54
N ILE A 10 -16.01 -0.63 -5.36
CA ILE A 10 -16.61 0.19 -4.29
C ILE A 10 -15.60 1.28 -3.86
N LEU A 11 -14.36 0.89 -3.53
CA LEU A 11 -13.32 1.83 -3.12
C LEU A 11 -12.98 2.83 -4.23
N TYR A 12 -12.86 2.36 -5.47
CA TYR A 12 -12.62 3.22 -6.63
C TYR A 12 -13.69 4.30 -6.78
N ASN A 13 -14.97 3.93 -6.71
CA ASN A 13 -16.07 4.88 -6.80
C ASN A 13 -16.07 5.85 -5.61
N MET A 14 -15.94 5.33 -4.40
CA MET A 14 -15.96 6.11 -3.17
C MET A 14 -14.83 7.14 -3.12
N PHE A 15 -13.61 6.76 -3.53
CA PHE A 15 -12.49 7.70 -3.54
C PHE A 15 -12.66 8.80 -4.58
N ASN A 16 -13.23 8.47 -5.75
CA ASN A 16 -13.48 9.44 -6.82
C ASN A 16 -14.75 10.30 -6.58
N GLU A 17 -15.55 10.03 -5.54
CA GLU A 17 -16.60 10.96 -5.08
C GLU A 17 -16.01 12.18 -4.35
N ARG A 18 -14.76 12.08 -3.88
CA ARG A 18 -14.06 13.22 -3.26
C ARG A 18 -13.45 14.10 -4.36
N GLU A 19 -13.64 15.41 -4.25
CA GLU A 19 -13.08 16.39 -5.19
C GLU A 19 -11.54 16.52 -5.08
N ASP A 20 -10.97 16.05 -3.98
CA ASP A 20 -9.56 16.20 -3.65
C ASP A 20 -8.76 14.89 -3.72
N VAL A 21 -9.37 13.83 -4.23
CA VAL A 21 -8.76 12.51 -4.43
C VAL A 21 -8.96 12.06 -5.87
N TRP A 22 -7.88 11.60 -6.48
CA TRP A 22 -7.91 10.99 -7.80
C TRP A 22 -7.47 9.54 -7.68
N CYS A 23 -8.40 8.62 -7.83
CA CYS A 23 -8.14 7.18 -7.73
C CYS A 23 -8.16 6.52 -9.10
N GLU A 24 -7.11 5.78 -9.40
CA GLU A 24 -6.96 5.01 -10.63
C GLU A 24 -6.71 3.53 -10.32
N ARG A 25 -6.93 2.69 -11.31
CA ARG A 25 -6.78 1.25 -11.17
C ARG A 25 -5.50 0.77 -11.82
N VAL A 26 -4.86 -0.19 -11.19
CA VAL A 26 -3.72 -0.90 -11.74
C VAL A 26 -3.88 -2.39 -11.49
N PHE A 27 -3.39 -3.21 -12.40
CA PHE A 27 -3.39 -4.66 -12.27
C PHE A 27 -2.01 -5.24 -12.53
N SER A 28 -1.67 -6.29 -11.78
CA SER A 28 -0.49 -7.10 -12.04
C SER A 28 -0.56 -7.66 -13.48
N PRO A 29 0.38 -7.35 -14.36
CA PRO A 29 0.34 -7.79 -15.75
C PRO A 29 0.58 -9.29 -15.87
N TRP A 30 0.03 -9.91 -16.92
CA TRP A 30 0.35 -11.28 -17.27
C TRP A 30 1.76 -11.37 -17.87
N MET A 31 2.31 -12.57 -17.98
CA MET A 31 3.71 -12.81 -18.33
C MET A 31 4.14 -12.21 -19.69
N ASP A 32 3.24 -12.11 -20.66
CA ASP A 32 3.51 -11.51 -21.96
C ASP A 32 3.72 -10.00 -21.87
N LEU A 33 2.84 -9.30 -21.16
CA LEU A 33 2.98 -7.87 -20.93
C LEU A 33 4.14 -7.56 -19.97
N ASP A 34 4.32 -8.34 -18.91
CA ASP A 34 5.46 -8.21 -17.98
C ASP A 34 6.79 -8.27 -18.75
N LYS A 35 6.92 -9.22 -19.67
CA LYS A 35 8.11 -9.37 -20.50
C LYS A 35 8.36 -8.11 -21.36
N ILE A 36 7.34 -7.62 -22.05
CA ILE A 36 7.46 -6.40 -22.88
C ILE A 36 7.85 -5.20 -22.03
N MET A 37 7.20 -5.02 -20.87
CA MET A 37 7.50 -3.90 -19.96
C MET A 37 8.96 -3.92 -19.50
N ARG A 38 9.51 -5.11 -19.19
CA ARG A 38 10.92 -5.25 -18.79
C ARG A 38 11.88 -5.00 -19.95
N GLU A 39 11.60 -5.54 -21.14
CA GLU A 39 12.45 -5.39 -22.34
C GLU A 39 12.48 -3.94 -22.82
N GLU A 40 11.35 -3.25 -22.81
CA GLU A 40 11.22 -1.87 -23.29
C GLU A 40 11.39 -0.81 -22.17
N HIS A 41 11.68 -1.26 -20.94
CA HIS A 41 11.82 -0.37 -19.76
C HIS A 41 10.59 0.51 -19.49
N ILE A 42 9.39 -0.04 -19.73
CA ILE A 42 8.12 0.65 -19.47
C ILE A 42 7.74 0.38 -18.01
N PRO A 43 7.58 1.41 -17.16
CA PRO A 43 7.12 1.24 -15.79
C PRO A 43 5.65 0.81 -15.77
N LEU A 44 5.22 0.17 -14.69
CA LEU A 44 3.80 -0.15 -14.48
C LEU A 44 3.02 1.18 -14.33
N PHE A 45 1.90 1.26 -15.02
CA PHE A 45 1.09 2.45 -15.14
C PHE A 45 -0.38 2.18 -14.78
N ALA A 46 -1.07 3.23 -14.37
CA ALA A 46 -2.50 3.21 -14.09
C ALA A 46 -3.31 3.11 -15.40
N LEU A 47 -4.51 2.56 -15.35
CA LEU A 47 -5.31 2.28 -16.55
C LEU A 47 -5.96 3.53 -17.14
N GLU A 48 -6.33 4.48 -16.33
CA GLU A 48 -7.13 5.62 -16.75
C GLU A 48 -6.25 6.71 -17.38
N SER A 49 -5.24 7.18 -16.66
CA SER A 49 -4.33 8.24 -17.15
C SER A 49 -3.11 7.72 -17.91
N GLN A 50 -2.75 6.46 -17.69
CA GLN A 50 -1.49 5.86 -18.11
C GLN A 50 -0.25 6.48 -17.43
N GLU A 51 -0.44 7.18 -16.31
CA GLU A 51 0.66 7.69 -15.50
C GLU A 51 1.37 6.54 -14.75
N PRO A 52 2.70 6.60 -14.59
CA PRO A 52 3.43 5.61 -13.82
C PRO A 52 2.91 5.51 -12.38
N VAL A 53 2.76 4.29 -11.86
CA VAL A 53 2.30 4.05 -10.48
C VAL A 53 3.15 4.77 -9.44
N LYS A 54 4.42 4.96 -9.72
CA LYS A 54 5.36 5.66 -8.82
C LYS A 54 4.99 7.13 -8.58
N GLU A 55 4.28 7.77 -9.50
CA GLU A 55 3.91 9.19 -9.41
C GLU A 55 2.70 9.44 -8.49
N PHE A 56 2.06 8.38 -8.00
CA PHE A 56 0.92 8.50 -7.08
C PHE A 56 1.38 8.61 -5.63
N ASP A 57 0.59 9.27 -4.80
CA ASP A 57 0.84 9.39 -3.35
C ASP A 57 0.64 8.05 -2.62
N PHE A 58 -0.29 7.23 -3.10
CA PHE A 58 -0.67 5.95 -2.50
C PHE A 58 -0.72 4.83 -3.52
N LEU A 59 -0.29 3.64 -3.12
CA LEU A 59 -0.51 2.39 -3.83
C LEU A 59 -1.28 1.43 -2.91
N GLY A 60 -2.59 1.33 -3.13
CA GLY A 60 -3.47 0.40 -2.40
C GLY A 60 -3.49 -0.98 -3.05
N ILE A 61 -3.15 -2.03 -2.33
CA ILE A 61 -3.11 -3.40 -2.82
C ILE A 61 -4.13 -4.28 -2.08
N THR A 62 -5.04 -4.87 -2.84
CA THR A 62 -6.03 -5.82 -2.30
C THR A 62 -5.44 -7.21 -2.19
N LEU A 63 -5.31 -7.72 -0.97
CA LEU A 63 -4.79 -9.04 -0.64
C LEU A 63 -5.96 -10.02 -0.42
N GLY A 64 -6.42 -10.65 -1.50
CA GLY A 64 -7.57 -11.56 -1.44
C GLY A 64 -7.21 -12.98 -0.96
N TYR A 65 -5.99 -13.46 -1.23
CA TYR A 65 -5.47 -14.76 -0.83
C TYR A 65 -3.93 -14.77 -0.94
N GLU A 66 -3.28 -15.68 -0.22
CA GLU A 66 -1.82 -15.67 -0.01
C GLU A 66 -1.02 -15.92 -1.28
N MET A 67 -1.57 -16.66 -2.25
CA MET A 67 -0.88 -16.92 -3.53
C MET A 67 -0.69 -15.66 -4.38
N CYS A 68 -1.34 -14.54 -4.06
CA CYS A 68 -1.11 -13.28 -4.76
C CYS A 68 0.13 -12.50 -4.25
N TYR A 69 0.82 -12.97 -3.22
CA TYR A 69 1.98 -12.25 -2.65
C TYR A 69 3.11 -12.05 -3.65
N THR A 70 3.35 -13.02 -4.54
CA THR A 70 4.33 -12.83 -5.62
C THR A 70 3.92 -11.75 -6.61
N ASN A 71 2.62 -11.56 -6.84
CA ASN A 71 2.11 -10.49 -7.70
C ASN A 71 2.31 -9.11 -7.05
N VAL A 72 2.26 -9.04 -5.72
CA VAL A 72 2.62 -7.79 -5.00
C VAL A 72 4.05 -7.38 -5.31
N LEU A 73 4.98 -8.33 -5.23
CA LEU A 73 6.39 -8.07 -5.55
C LEU A 73 6.58 -7.66 -7.01
N GLN A 74 5.86 -8.31 -7.94
CA GLN A 74 5.85 -7.95 -9.36
C GLN A 74 5.36 -6.51 -9.57
N VAL A 75 4.26 -6.12 -8.91
CA VAL A 75 3.71 -4.76 -9.00
C VAL A 75 4.71 -3.73 -8.50
N LEU A 76 5.33 -3.95 -7.34
CA LEU A 76 6.33 -3.04 -6.78
C LEU A 76 7.56 -2.91 -7.69
N ASP A 77 8.06 -4.03 -8.20
CA ASP A 77 9.24 -4.08 -9.06
C ASP A 77 9.00 -3.36 -10.40
N LEU A 78 7.90 -3.69 -11.08
CA LEU A 78 7.53 -3.01 -12.33
C LEU A 78 7.17 -1.53 -12.15
N SER A 79 6.69 -1.14 -10.98
CA SER A 79 6.44 0.26 -10.64
C SER A 79 7.72 1.04 -10.30
N HIS A 80 8.88 0.39 -10.24
CA HIS A 80 10.13 0.98 -9.77
C HIS A 80 10.02 1.55 -8.35
N VAL A 81 9.17 0.95 -7.52
CA VAL A 81 9.02 1.24 -6.10
C VAL A 81 9.88 0.26 -5.30
N SER A 82 10.64 0.75 -4.33
CA SER A 82 11.48 -0.10 -3.49
C SER A 82 10.66 -1.24 -2.88
N LEU A 83 11.11 -2.49 -3.03
CA LEU A 83 10.39 -3.67 -2.53
C LEU A 83 10.19 -3.55 -1.02
N LEU A 84 11.26 -3.37 -0.27
CA LEU A 84 11.18 -3.27 1.18
C LEU A 84 10.74 -1.87 1.60
N ALA A 85 9.77 -1.79 2.49
CA ALA A 85 9.25 -0.52 3.02
C ALA A 85 10.32 0.37 3.64
N LYS A 86 11.32 -0.25 4.32
CA LYS A 86 12.45 0.47 4.94
C LYS A 86 13.38 1.18 3.96
N ASP A 87 13.38 0.77 2.69
CA ASP A 87 14.26 1.30 1.64
C ASP A 87 13.55 2.35 0.78
N ARG A 88 12.26 2.63 1.06
CA ARG A 88 11.45 3.64 0.34
C ARG A 88 11.87 5.05 0.71
N LYS A 89 11.83 5.91 -0.29
CA LYS A 89 12.16 7.33 -0.19
C LYS A 89 10.90 8.17 0.02
N GLU A 90 11.09 9.47 0.23
CA GLU A 90 9.98 10.42 0.42
C GLU A 90 9.11 10.59 -0.83
N ASP A 91 9.67 10.33 -2.01
CA ASP A 91 8.99 10.38 -3.32
C ASP A 91 8.34 9.05 -3.75
N ASP A 92 8.55 7.97 -3.00
CA ASP A 92 7.86 6.71 -3.27
C ASP A 92 6.41 6.74 -2.72
N PRO A 93 5.44 6.09 -3.36
CA PRO A 93 4.07 6.01 -2.84
C PRO A 93 4.00 5.30 -1.49
N ILE A 94 3.04 5.67 -0.66
CA ILE A 94 2.69 4.90 0.55
C ILE A 94 1.99 3.61 0.10
N VAL A 95 2.59 2.46 0.39
CA VAL A 95 2.04 1.15 0.01
C VAL A 95 1.16 0.61 1.12
N ILE A 96 -0.14 0.47 0.83
CA ILE A 96 -1.16 0.04 1.79
C ILE A 96 -1.71 -1.32 1.38
N GLY A 97 -1.69 -2.29 2.30
CA GLY A 97 -2.33 -3.58 2.14
C GLY A 97 -3.73 -3.61 2.75
N GLY A 98 -4.70 -4.19 2.06
CA GLY A 98 -6.05 -4.40 2.58
C GLY A 98 -6.64 -5.72 2.08
N GLY A 99 -7.85 -6.05 2.54
CA GLY A 99 -8.54 -7.28 2.16
C GLY A 99 -8.34 -8.44 3.13
N ALA A 100 -8.81 -9.63 2.76
CA ALA A 100 -8.90 -10.78 3.69
C ALA A 100 -7.55 -11.18 4.30
N CYS A 101 -6.47 -11.15 3.54
CA CYS A 101 -5.15 -11.53 4.05
C CYS A 101 -4.48 -10.46 4.92
N ALA A 102 -5.03 -9.24 4.98
CA ALA A 102 -4.54 -8.21 5.89
C ALA A 102 -4.75 -8.55 7.37
N TYR A 103 -5.63 -9.52 7.70
CA TYR A 103 -5.78 -10.06 9.06
C TYR A 103 -4.56 -10.85 9.56
N ASN A 104 -3.70 -11.33 8.64
CA ASN A 104 -2.40 -11.93 8.97
C ASN A 104 -1.31 -11.32 8.09
N PRO A 105 -0.89 -10.07 8.37
CA PRO A 105 0.01 -9.33 7.50
C PRO A 105 1.48 -9.76 7.61
N GLU A 106 1.87 -10.43 8.69
CA GLU A 106 3.26 -10.75 9.03
C GLU A 106 4.07 -11.40 7.89
N PRO A 107 3.52 -12.37 7.10
CA PRO A 107 4.30 -13.00 6.03
C PRO A 107 4.76 -12.04 4.92
N ILE A 108 4.11 -10.87 4.79
CA ILE A 108 4.39 -9.89 3.73
C ILE A 108 4.63 -8.48 4.30
N ALA A 109 4.72 -8.34 5.61
CA ALA A 109 4.78 -7.07 6.31
C ALA A 109 5.95 -6.17 5.88
N GLU A 110 7.10 -6.76 5.55
CA GLU A 110 8.30 -6.00 5.15
C GLU A 110 8.13 -5.23 3.84
N PHE A 111 7.15 -5.60 3.01
CA PHE A 111 6.89 -5.00 1.70
C PHE A 111 5.82 -3.89 1.74
N PHE A 112 5.18 -3.67 2.89
CA PHE A 112 4.13 -2.68 3.06
C PHE A 112 4.51 -1.62 4.10
N ASP A 113 4.07 -0.40 3.86
CA ASP A 113 4.20 0.68 4.84
C ASP A 113 3.14 0.56 5.93
N MET A 114 1.93 0.16 5.54
CA MET A 114 0.84 -0.08 6.47
C MET A 114 -0.18 -1.07 5.90
N PHE A 115 -0.96 -1.66 6.79
CA PHE A 115 -2.13 -2.44 6.44
C PHE A 115 -3.36 -1.80 7.07
N TYR A 116 -4.45 -1.86 6.34
CA TYR A 116 -5.75 -1.54 6.87
C TYR A 116 -6.52 -2.85 7.18
N ILE A 117 -6.96 -2.99 8.43
CA ILE A 117 -7.65 -4.19 8.92
C ILE A 117 -9.10 -3.81 9.22
N GLY A 118 -10.03 -4.26 8.37
CA GLY A 118 -11.45 -3.99 8.52
C GLY A 118 -12.11 -3.54 7.22
N GLU A 119 -13.29 -2.95 7.37
CA GLU A 119 -14.07 -2.41 6.25
C GLU A 119 -13.59 -1.01 5.89
N GLY A 120 -13.09 -0.84 4.65
CA GLY A 120 -12.44 0.39 4.18
C GLY A 120 -13.34 1.62 4.13
N GLU A 121 -14.67 1.42 3.98
CA GLU A 121 -15.63 2.48 3.69
C GLU A 121 -15.73 3.58 4.76
N THR A 122 -15.23 3.34 5.96
CA THR A 122 -15.41 4.27 7.09
C THR A 122 -14.18 5.07 7.48
N VAL A 123 -13.00 4.82 6.89
CA VAL A 123 -11.72 5.29 7.46
C VAL A 123 -10.84 6.03 6.49
N TYR A 124 -10.96 5.76 5.21
CA TYR A 124 -10.06 6.38 4.23
C TYR A 124 -10.17 7.90 4.18
N ASP A 125 -11.33 8.47 4.48
CA ASP A 125 -11.49 9.93 4.56
C ASP A 125 -10.55 10.54 5.60
N ALA A 126 -10.54 9.98 6.81
CA ALA A 126 -9.64 10.44 7.86
C ALA A 126 -8.16 10.22 7.52
N LEU A 127 -7.83 9.14 6.81
CA LEU A 127 -6.48 8.85 6.36
C LEU A 127 -5.99 9.87 5.33
N PHE A 128 -6.82 10.19 4.33
CA PHE A 128 -6.49 11.18 3.31
C PHE A 128 -6.37 12.59 3.90
N ASP A 129 -7.27 12.95 4.81
CA ASP A 129 -7.22 14.24 5.51
C ASP A 129 -5.95 14.37 6.36
N ALA A 130 -5.57 13.30 7.07
CA ALA A 130 -4.32 13.26 7.83
C ALA A 130 -3.08 13.38 6.93
N TYR A 131 -3.09 12.72 5.77
CA TYR A 131 -2.00 12.82 4.80
C TYR A 131 -1.86 14.23 4.24
N LYS A 132 -2.97 14.85 3.85
CA LYS A 132 -2.99 16.25 3.37
C LYS A 132 -2.51 17.23 4.43
N ALA A 133 -2.95 17.05 5.67
CA ALA A 133 -2.50 17.88 6.80
C ALA A 133 -0.99 17.72 7.04
N ASN A 134 -0.47 16.50 6.98
CA ASN A 134 0.96 16.22 7.09
C ASN A 134 1.76 16.90 5.97
N LYS A 135 1.33 16.77 4.73
CA LYS A 135 1.96 17.44 3.58
C LYS A 135 1.93 18.96 3.70
N ALA A 136 0.81 19.53 4.09
CA ALA A 136 0.65 20.97 4.28
C ALA A 136 1.57 21.52 5.38
N ALA A 137 1.85 20.71 6.41
CA ALA A 137 2.79 21.05 7.49
C ALA A 137 4.26 20.83 7.10
N GLY A 138 4.55 20.31 5.91
CA GLY A 138 5.91 19.93 5.49
C GLY A 138 6.44 18.68 6.21
N GLY A 139 5.54 17.84 6.73
CA GLY A 139 5.89 16.61 7.42
C GLY A 139 6.40 15.53 6.45
N SER A 140 7.24 14.65 6.97
CA SER A 140 7.82 13.53 6.24
C SER A 140 6.84 12.35 6.11
N ARG A 141 7.21 11.36 5.25
CA ARG A 141 6.57 10.04 5.18
C ARG A 141 6.49 9.37 6.56
N ALA A 142 7.57 9.43 7.34
CA ALA A 142 7.64 8.85 8.66
C ALA A 142 6.66 9.51 9.65
N ASP A 143 6.52 10.84 9.58
CA ASP A 143 5.56 11.58 10.42
C ASP A 143 4.12 11.16 10.11
N PHE A 144 3.77 11.00 8.84
CA PHE A 144 2.46 10.50 8.44
C PHE A 144 2.19 9.09 8.96
N LEU A 145 3.12 8.15 8.74
CA LEU A 145 2.97 6.77 9.21
C LEU A 145 2.87 6.69 10.74
N PHE A 146 3.62 7.53 11.44
CA PHE A 146 3.51 7.63 12.90
C PHE A 146 2.13 8.15 13.32
N ALA A 147 1.62 9.18 12.67
CA ALA A 147 0.29 9.73 12.96
C ALA A 147 -0.85 8.74 12.64
N ALA A 148 -0.69 7.89 11.62
CA ALA A 148 -1.65 6.86 11.26
C ALA A 148 -1.63 5.63 12.20
N SER A 149 -0.51 5.37 12.88
CA SER A 149 -0.32 4.15 13.70
C SER A 149 -1.21 4.01 14.95
N PRO A 150 -1.73 5.06 15.59
CA PRO A 150 -2.59 4.92 16.77
C PRO A 150 -3.99 4.36 16.47
N ASP A 151 -4.49 4.43 15.25
CA ASP A 151 -5.77 3.82 14.91
C ASP A 151 -5.62 2.29 14.96
N SER A 152 -6.45 1.64 15.76
CA SER A 152 -6.42 0.18 15.98
C SER A 152 -6.64 -0.66 14.71
N ARG A 153 -7.14 -0.04 13.65
CA ARG A 153 -7.36 -0.65 12.33
C ARG A 153 -6.15 -0.54 11.41
N ASN A 154 -5.22 0.35 11.74
CA ASN A 154 -3.99 0.54 10.99
C ASN A 154 -2.86 -0.26 11.65
N TYR A 155 -2.37 -1.24 10.93
CA TYR A 155 -1.15 -1.96 11.30
C TYR A 155 0.03 -1.37 10.51
N VAL A 156 0.93 -0.70 11.23
CA VAL A 156 2.16 -0.12 10.65
C VAL A 156 3.35 -0.94 11.14
N PRO A 157 3.92 -1.84 10.31
CA PRO A 157 4.93 -2.81 10.74
C PRO A 157 6.15 -2.18 11.42
N SER A 158 6.63 -1.06 10.89
CA SER A 158 7.80 -0.35 11.43
C SER A 158 7.62 0.15 12.86
N TYR A 159 6.39 0.44 13.30
CA TYR A 159 6.09 0.92 14.65
C TYR A 159 5.62 -0.19 15.59
N THR A 160 4.86 -1.15 15.08
CA THR A 160 4.31 -2.24 15.90
C THR A 160 5.40 -3.21 16.37
N CYS A 161 6.38 -3.50 15.53
CA CYS A 161 7.53 -4.33 15.90
C CYS A 161 8.32 -3.75 17.08
N ASN A 162 8.43 -2.43 17.17
CA ASN A 162 9.09 -1.76 18.30
C ASN A 162 8.29 -1.84 19.61
N LEU A 163 6.97 -1.85 19.54
CA LEU A 163 6.10 -2.00 20.73
C LEU A 163 6.15 -3.44 21.27
N GLN A 164 6.19 -4.43 20.41
CA GLN A 164 6.33 -5.84 20.82
C GLN A 164 7.70 -6.12 21.43
N ARG A 165 8.78 -5.59 20.89
CA ARG A 165 10.13 -5.70 21.48
C ARG A 165 10.23 -5.08 22.87
N ARG A 166 9.46 -4.05 23.16
CA ARG A 166 9.40 -3.42 24.50
C ARG A 166 8.54 -4.21 25.50
N ARG A 167 7.57 -5.00 25.04
CA ARG A 167 6.66 -5.78 25.88
C ARG A 167 7.16 -7.20 26.17
N HIS A 168 7.96 -7.78 25.30
CA HIS A 168 8.54 -9.10 25.46
C HIS A 168 10.04 -9.05 25.14
N PRO A 169 10.93 -8.86 26.12
CA PRO A 169 12.32 -9.16 25.91
C PRO A 169 12.44 -10.64 25.54
N VAL A 170 12.97 -10.90 24.33
CA VAL A 170 13.20 -12.27 23.85
C VAL A 170 14.07 -12.97 24.87
N ALA A 171 13.54 -13.96 25.58
CA ALA A 171 14.34 -14.85 26.40
C ALA A 171 15.31 -15.56 25.44
N SER A 172 16.61 -15.32 25.62
CA SER A 172 17.65 -16.07 24.92
C SER A 172 17.56 -17.52 25.36
N PHE A 173 17.11 -18.41 24.49
CA PHE A 173 17.31 -19.83 24.67
C PHE A 173 18.80 -20.13 24.44
N THR A 174 19.49 -20.43 25.53
CA THR A 174 20.78 -21.10 25.51
C THR A 174 20.60 -22.59 25.39
#